data_2204f3dfcef096ce895cb45e1465d3d7
#
_entry.id   2204f3dfcef096ce895cb45e1465d3d7
#
_cell.length_a   1.000
_cell.length_b   1.000
_cell.length_c   1.000
_cell.angle_alpha   90.00
_cell.angle_beta   90.00
_cell.angle_gamma   90.00
#
_symmetry.space_group_name_H-M   'P 1'
#
loop_
_entity.id
_entity.type
_entity.pdbx_description
1 polymer ?
#
loop_
_entity_poly.entity_id
_entity_poly.type
_entity_poly.pdbx_seq_one_letter_code
_entity_poly.pdbx_strand_id
1 'polypeptide(L)'
;MPLFMDVHQSLPTGTKAKDVAGAHAADVKTQDKYGVKYLKYWVDEKAGKVFCLVDAPTAEAAAKVHKEAHGLVADEIYPVSEGS
;
A
#
# COMPACT_ATOMS: atom_id res chain seq x y z
N MET A 1 10.40 6.06 12.09
CA MET A 1 9.06 6.44 11.59
C MET A 1 8.07 5.31 11.87
N PRO A 2 6.79 5.61 12.16
CA PRO A 2 5.80 4.57 12.41
C PRO A 2 5.58 3.66 11.19
N LEU A 3 5.30 2.40 11.48
CA LEU A 3 4.95 1.44 10.44
C LEU A 3 3.43 1.25 10.43
N PHE A 4 2.90 1.10 9.23
CA PHE A 4 1.48 0.80 9.02
C PHE A 4 1.37 -0.37 8.04
N MET A 5 0.32 -1.17 8.25
CA MET A 5 -0.08 -2.18 7.28
C MET A 5 -1.39 -1.71 6.66
N ASP A 6 -1.38 -1.40 5.37
CA ASP A 6 -2.63 -1.08 4.71
C ASP A 6 -3.16 -2.31 3.98
N VAL A 7 -4.49 -2.42 3.96
CA VAL A 7 -5.16 -3.62 3.46
C VAL A 7 -6.18 -3.21 2.42
N HIS A 8 -6.04 -3.78 1.23
CA HIS A 8 -7.02 -3.66 0.15
C HIS A 8 -7.85 -4.94 0.16
N GLN A 9 -9.12 -4.85 0.59
CA GLN A 9 -9.98 -6.01 0.81
C GLN A 9 -10.54 -6.61 -0.48
N SER A 10 -10.76 -5.77 -1.49
CA SER A 10 -11.41 -6.22 -2.73
C SER A 10 -10.80 -5.49 -3.92
N LEU A 11 -9.90 -6.17 -4.61
CA LEU A 11 -9.33 -5.66 -5.84
C LEU A 11 -10.28 -5.91 -7.01
N PRO A 12 -10.17 -5.12 -8.10
CA PRO A 12 -10.95 -5.40 -9.29
C PRO A 12 -10.72 -6.84 -9.78
N THR A 13 -11.79 -7.45 -10.30
CA THR A 13 -11.72 -8.82 -10.82
C THR A 13 -10.62 -8.94 -11.87
N GLY A 14 -9.81 -9.99 -11.75
CA GLY A 14 -8.72 -10.24 -12.70
C GLY A 14 -7.41 -9.55 -12.37
N THR A 15 -7.33 -8.83 -11.25
CA THR A 15 -6.07 -8.20 -10.82
C THR A 15 -5.03 -9.28 -10.52
N LYS A 16 -3.83 -9.10 -11.07
CA LYS A 16 -2.71 -10.03 -10.92
C LYS A 16 -1.58 -9.38 -10.13
N ALA A 17 -0.65 -10.20 -9.66
CA ALA A 17 0.53 -9.71 -8.95
C ALA A 17 1.30 -8.66 -9.76
N LYS A 18 1.38 -8.81 -11.08
CA LYS A 18 2.06 -7.83 -11.94
C LYS A 18 1.39 -6.46 -11.93
N ASP A 19 0.06 -6.42 -11.78
CA ASP A 19 -0.69 -5.17 -11.70
C ASP A 19 -0.37 -4.45 -10.39
N VAL A 20 -0.26 -5.22 -9.31
CA VAL A 20 0.11 -4.69 -7.99
C VAL A 20 1.56 -4.19 -8.01
N ALA A 21 2.46 -4.90 -8.70
CA ALA A 21 3.85 -4.44 -8.85
C ALA A 21 3.91 -3.10 -9.57
N GLY A 22 3.07 -2.90 -10.59
CA GLY A 22 2.97 -1.61 -11.30
C GLY A 22 2.46 -0.50 -10.38
N ALA A 23 1.45 -0.79 -9.57
CA ALA A 23 0.92 0.18 -8.59
C ALA A 23 1.97 0.53 -7.54
N HIS A 24 2.71 -0.47 -7.05
CA HIS A 24 3.79 -0.25 -6.08
C HIS A 24 4.89 0.64 -6.69
N ALA A 25 5.25 0.42 -7.94
CA ALA A 25 6.24 1.26 -8.62
C ALA A 25 5.76 2.72 -8.72
N ALA A 26 4.46 2.94 -8.95
CA ALA A 26 3.87 4.27 -8.97
C ALA A 26 3.92 4.92 -7.57
N ASP A 27 3.66 4.15 -6.51
CA ASP A 27 3.78 4.62 -5.14
C ASP A 27 5.21 5.09 -4.85
N VAL A 28 6.20 4.31 -5.26
CA VAL A 28 7.62 4.62 -5.04
C VAL A 28 8.01 5.93 -5.72
N LYS A 29 7.45 6.24 -6.88
CA LYS A 29 7.71 7.51 -7.57
C LYS A 29 7.03 8.71 -6.91
N THR A 30 5.96 8.49 -6.16
CA THR A 30 5.13 9.55 -5.57
C THR A 30 5.47 9.81 -4.11
N GLN A 31 5.96 8.81 -3.40
CA GLN A 31 6.03 8.79 -1.94
C GLN A 31 6.92 9.86 -1.29
N ASP A 32 7.97 10.29 -1.94
CA ASP A 32 8.98 11.19 -1.33
C ASP A 32 8.39 12.50 -0.86
N LYS A 33 7.48 13.10 -1.62
CA LYS A 33 6.90 14.39 -1.27
C LYS A 33 5.99 14.33 -0.04
N TYR A 34 5.59 13.13 0.38
CA TYR A 34 4.79 12.93 1.59
C TYR A 34 5.58 12.37 2.76
N GLY A 35 6.89 12.15 2.59
CA GLY A 35 7.74 11.56 3.62
C GLY A 35 7.39 10.11 3.91
N VAL A 36 6.93 9.39 2.89
CA VAL A 36 6.42 8.01 2.99
C VAL A 36 7.36 7.06 2.29
N LYS A 37 7.47 5.83 2.80
CA LYS A 37 8.19 4.74 2.13
C LYS A 37 7.36 3.47 2.16
N TYR A 38 6.86 3.05 1.01
CA TYR A 38 6.24 1.74 0.84
C TYR A 38 7.37 0.71 0.72
N LEU A 39 7.44 -0.21 1.67
CA LEU A 39 8.56 -1.13 1.83
C LEU A 39 8.34 -2.45 1.13
N LYS A 40 7.21 -3.09 1.38
CA LYS A 40 6.88 -4.41 0.88
C LYS A 40 5.38 -4.53 0.67
N TYR A 41 4.98 -5.53 -0.10
CA TYR A 41 3.57 -5.85 -0.24
C TYR A 41 3.42 -7.37 -0.42
N TRP A 42 2.23 -7.86 -0.12
CA TRP A 42 1.84 -9.24 -0.32
C TRP A 42 0.53 -9.27 -1.08
N VAL A 43 0.41 -10.19 -2.04
CA VAL A 43 -0.77 -10.30 -2.90
C VAL A 43 -1.40 -11.66 -2.73
N ASP A 44 -2.72 -11.69 -2.49
CA ASP A 44 -3.52 -12.89 -2.58
C ASP A 44 -4.42 -12.74 -3.81
N GLU A 45 -3.97 -13.26 -4.95
CA GLU A 45 -4.70 -13.13 -6.21
C GLU A 45 -6.06 -13.82 -6.16
N LYS A 46 -6.12 -14.94 -5.46
CA LYS A 46 -7.36 -15.74 -5.38
C LYS A 46 -8.43 -15.02 -4.57
N ALA A 47 -8.04 -14.46 -3.43
CA ALA A 47 -8.96 -13.71 -2.56
C ALA A 47 -9.16 -12.26 -3.01
N GLY A 48 -8.32 -11.76 -3.91
CA GLY A 48 -8.37 -10.39 -4.38
C GLY A 48 -7.97 -9.39 -3.31
N LYS A 49 -6.92 -9.71 -2.53
CA LYS A 49 -6.45 -8.85 -1.43
C LYS A 49 -4.99 -8.49 -1.60
N VAL A 50 -4.63 -7.29 -1.12
CA VAL A 50 -3.23 -6.84 -1.07
C VAL A 50 -2.97 -6.25 0.31
N PHE A 51 -1.80 -6.54 0.83
CA PHE A 51 -1.30 -6.04 2.11
C PHE A 51 -0.01 -5.27 1.84
N CYS A 52 0.04 -3.99 2.20
CA CYS A 52 1.21 -3.15 1.98
C CYS A 52 1.80 -2.71 3.31
N LEU A 53 3.11 -2.94 3.49
CA LEU A 53 3.84 -2.43 4.65
C LEU A 53 4.43 -1.09 4.29
N VAL A 54 4.14 -0.07 5.07
CA VAL A 54 4.54 1.30 4.78
C VAL A 54 5.10 2.00 6.02
N ASP A 55 6.18 2.74 5.82
CA ASP A 55 6.76 3.64 6.80
C ASP A 55 6.26 5.05 6.47
N ALA A 56 5.51 5.65 7.37
CA ALA A 56 4.86 6.93 7.10
C ALA A 56 4.70 7.72 8.40
N PRO A 57 4.71 9.07 8.33
CA PRO A 57 4.46 9.89 9.52
C PRO A 57 3.03 9.73 10.06
N THR A 58 2.06 9.50 9.16
CA THR A 58 0.66 9.27 9.53
C THR A 58 0.01 8.32 8.52
N ALA A 59 -1.12 7.74 8.90
CA ALA A 59 -1.92 6.92 7.99
C ALA A 59 -2.43 7.75 6.82
N GLU A 60 -2.79 9.01 7.06
CA GLU A 60 -3.27 9.91 6.02
C GLU A 60 -2.22 10.16 4.94
N ALA A 61 -0.94 10.31 5.34
CA ALA A 61 0.15 10.51 4.39
C ALA A 61 0.28 9.29 3.47
N ALA A 62 0.19 8.08 4.02
CA ALA A 62 0.22 6.85 3.22
C ALA A 62 -0.96 6.79 2.24
N ALA A 63 -2.15 7.13 2.70
CA ALA A 63 -3.35 7.16 1.86
C ALA A 63 -3.20 8.14 0.70
N LYS A 64 -2.59 9.31 0.94
CA LYS A 64 -2.36 10.31 -0.11
C LYS A 64 -1.45 9.78 -1.21
N VAL A 65 -0.43 9.00 -0.85
CA VAL A 65 0.46 8.39 -1.85
C VAL A 65 -0.35 7.48 -2.78
N HIS A 66 -1.13 6.57 -2.23
CA HIS A 66 -1.96 5.67 -3.03
C HIS A 66 -2.94 6.43 -3.92
N LYS A 67 -3.61 7.42 -3.35
CA LYS A 67 -4.59 8.21 -4.09
C LYS A 67 -3.98 8.93 -5.28
N GLU A 68 -2.83 9.55 -5.09
CA GLU A 68 -2.16 10.28 -6.16
C GLU A 68 -1.51 9.34 -7.18
N ALA A 69 -0.88 8.25 -6.71
CA ALA A 69 -0.12 7.35 -7.59
C ALA A 69 -1.01 6.54 -8.52
N HIS A 70 -2.11 5.99 -8.03
CA HIS A 70 -2.96 5.10 -8.83
C HIS A 70 -4.45 5.12 -8.45
N GLY A 71 -4.82 5.86 -7.42
CA GLY A 71 -6.22 6.01 -7.03
C GLY A 71 -6.80 4.87 -6.19
N LEU A 72 -6.03 3.81 -5.95
CA LEU A 72 -6.50 2.65 -5.18
C LEU A 72 -6.15 2.84 -3.71
N VAL A 73 -7.05 3.48 -2.97
CA VAL A 73 -6.85 3.71 -1.53
C VAL A 73 -7.21 2.44 -0.76
N ALA A 74 -6.43 2.12 0.28
CA ALA A 74 -6.69 0.96 1.10
C ALA A 74 -8.01 1.08 1.87
N ASP A 75 -8.68 -0.04 2.08
CA ASP A 75 -9.91 -0.09 2.88
C ASP A 75 -9.61 0.11 4.36
N GLU A 76 -8.45 -0.37 4.80
CA GLU A 76 -8.04 -0.30 6.20
C GLU A 76 -6.54 -0.03 6.28
N ILE A 77 -6.13 0.75 7.29
CA ILE A 77 -4.73 1.01 7.59
C ILE A 77 -4.53 0.84 9.09
N TYR A 78 -3.64 -0.06 9.49
CA TYR A 78 -3.37 -0.39 10.88
C TYR A 78 -1.95 0.01 11.28
N PRO A 79 -1.76 0.67 12.44
CA PRO A 79 -0.42 0.84 12.97
C PRO A 79 0.09 -0.54 13.43
N VAL A 80 1.31 -0.88 13.04
CA VAL A 80 1.88 -2.19 13.34
C VAL A 80 3.30 -2.08 13.85
N SER A 81 3.72 -3.11 14.56
CA SER A 81 5.11 -3.26 14.98
C SER A 81 5.64 -4.55 14.37
N GLU A 82 6.84 -4.49 13.84
CA GLU A 82 7.46 -5.67 13.27
C GLU A 82 8.03 -6.56 14.37
N GLY A 83 7.75 -7.87 14.29
CA GLY A 83 8.33 -8.87 15.16
C GLY A 83 9.00 -9.95 14.34
N SER A 84 9.90 -10.69 14.98
CA SER A 84 10.59 -11.79 14.32
C SER A 84 10.91 -12.93 15.30
#